data_de37cad42ff445c85a664e01d9118185
#
_entry.id   de37cad42ff445c85a664e01d9118185
#
_cell.length_a   1.000
_cell.length_b   1.000
_cell.length_c   1.000
_cell.angle_alpha   90.00
_cell.angle_beta   90.00
_cell.angle_gamma   90.00
#
_symmetry.space_group_name_H-M   'P 1'
#
loop_
_entity.id
_entity.type
_entity.pdbx_description
1 polymer ?
#
loop_
_entity_poly.entity_id
_entity_poly.type
_entity_poly.pdbx_seq_one_letter_code
_entity_poly.pdbx_strand_id
1 'polypeptide(L)'
;MLDEIQAPLAPEPAEPAPRQGFWELLATIGVALATFVVYGLAQGAVLALFPGLLAGGNFGRAFTVTTLASAPIGIALLLGFARLRQRISLRDDLGLRLPTARQTLGALALLAVFNVSYDQLTRLLHRPLVPDFMVSAYRTAHGLPGLYLAVVVAAPVFEELLFRGFLLPGLLPALGAVLAALLSSVAFALPHLQYDLFDMTSVFVLGLLFSGVRLTTGSTLLTILLHAITNLIATLQVAWVLTRSAG
;
A
#
# COMPACT_ATOMS: atom_id res chain seq x y z
N MET A 1 16.80 72.26 13.15
CA MET A 1 16.77 71.01 13.90
C MET A 1 15.81 70.14 13.12
N LEU A 2 16.39 69.39 12.15
CA LEU A 2 15.62 68.50 11.25
C LEU A 2 15.79 67.12 11.84
N ASP A 3 14.64 66.56 12.29
CA ASP A 3 14.58 65.16 12.73
C ASP A 3 14.90 64.23 11.53
N GLU A 4 16.04 63.56 11.59
CA GLU A 4 16.33 62.43 10.69
C GLU A 4 15.35 61.31 10.99
N ILE A 5 14.37 61.12 10.10
CA ILE A 5 13.52 59.96 10.11
C ILE A 5 14.39 58.78 9.66
N GLN A 6 14.88 57.99 10.62
CA GLN A 6 15.51 56.70 10.32
C GLN A 6 14.46 55.79 9.67
N ALA A 7 14.69 55.40 8.41
CA ALA A 7 13.90 54.39 7.74
C ALA A 7 14.00 53.08 8.54
N PRO A 8 12.90 52.34 8.69
CA PRO A 8 12.94 51.03 9.36
C PRO A 8 13.92 50.10 8.63
N LEU A 9 14.82 49.49 9.37
CA LEU A 9 15.73 48.47 8.87
C LEU A 9 14.93 47.37 8.16
N ALA A 10 15.35 47.00 6.95
CA ALA A 10 14.77 45.88 6.23
C ALA A 10 14.82 44.65 7.14
N PRO A 11 13.75 43.81 7.17
CA PRO A 11 13.76 42.62 7.98
C PRO A 11 14.95 41.73 7.56
N GLU A 12 15.69 41.25 8.56
CA GLU A 12 16.75 40.27 8.33
C GLU A 12 16.24 39.12 7.49
N PRO A 13 17.01 38.63 6.48
CA PRO A 13 16.62 37.46 5.72
C PRO A 13 16.36 36.28 6.68
N ALA A 14 15.19 35.73 6.62
CA ALA A 14 14.80 34.59 7.44
C ALA A 14 15.88 33.49 7.31
N GLU A 15 16.41 33.03 8.44
CA GLU A 15 17.38 31.94 8.47
C GLU A 15 16.82 30.75 7.65
N PRO A 16 17.66 30.10 6.82
CA PRO A 16 17.24 28.94 6.09
C PRO A 16 16.71 27.87 7.07
N ALA A 17 15.48 27.45 6.88
CA ALA A 17 14.82 26.44 7.72
C ALA A 17 15.77 25.23 7.91
N PRO A 18 16.00 24.75 9.13
CA PRO A 18 17.04 23.77 9.42
C PRO A 18 16.80 22.48 8.66
N ARG A 19 17.85 21.72 8.40
CA ARG A 19 17.94 20.40 7.75
C ARG A 19 17.06 19.30 8.41
N GLN A 20 15.96 19.64 9.04
CA GLN A 20 15.01 18.72 9.67
C GLN A 20 14.42 17.71 8.66
N GLY A 21 14.22 18.11 7.40
CA GLY A 21 13.65 17.25 6.37
C GLY A 21 14.48 16.00 6.03
N PHE A 22 15.80 16.04 6.14
CA PHE A 22 16.65 14.88 5.81
C PHE A 22 16.56 13.78 6.87
N TRP A 23 16.67 14.13 8.15
CA TRP A 23 16.57 13.16 9.24
C TRP A 23 15.18 12.55 9.34
N GLU A 24 14.14 13.32 9.07
CA GLU A 24 12.77 12.84 9.01
C GLU A 24 12.52 11.89 7.84
N LEU A 25 13.12 12.17 6.69
CA LEU A 25 13.12 11.29 5.53
C LEU A 25 13.76 9.94 5.87
N LEU A 26 14.98 9.95 6.45
CA LEU A 26 15.67 8.74 6.85
C LEU A 26 14.88 7.95 7.91
N ALA A 27 14.33 8.63 8.91
CA ALA A 27 13.49 8.01 9.93
C ALA A 27 12.22 7.37 9.32
N THR A 28 11.58 8.06 8.37
CA THR A 28 10.39 7.53 7.67
C THR A 28 10.73 6.26 6.89
N ILE A 29 11.80 6.29 6.10
CA ILE A 29 12.26 5.14 5.32
C ILE A 29 12.67 4.00 6.27
N GLY A 30 13.44 4.30 7.32
CA GLY A 30 13.90 3.32 8.30
C GLY A 30 12.74 2.62 9.01
N VAL A 31 11.73 3.36 9.45
CA VAL A 31 10.53 2.80 10.09
C VAL A 31 9.72 1.96 9.11
N ALA A 32 9.50 2.45 7.88
CA ALA A 32 8.76 1.69 6.86
C ALA A 32 9.47 0.38 6.55
N LEU A 33 10.79 0.41 6.36
CA LEU A 33 11.60 -0.78 6.12
C LEU A 33 11.59 -1.72 7.33
N ALA A 34 11.76 -1.22 8.54
CA ALA A 34 11.72 -2.03 9.76
C ALA A 34 10.36 -2.71 9.93
N THR A 35 9.26 -1.98 9.67
CA THR A 35 7.90 -2.53 9.73
C THR A 35 7.72 -3.64 8.71
N PHE A 36 8.21 -3.45 7.49
CA PHE A 36 8.13 -4.46 6.43
C PHE A 36 8.99 -5.70 6.75
N VAL A 37 10.20 -5.51 7.26
CA VAL A 37 11.08 -6.61 7.69
C VAL A 37 10.45 -7.40 8.83
N VAL A 38 9.90 -6.75 9.85
CA VAL A 38 9.21 -7.43 10.97
C VAL A 38 7.98 -8.18 10.47
N TYR A 39 7.23 -7.61 9.53
CA TYR A 39 6.11 -8.32 8.87
C TYR A 39 6.59 -9.61 8.19
N GLY A 40 7.67 -9.57 7.42
CA GLY A 40 8.26 -10.75 6.76
C GLY A 40 8.83 -11.77 7.76
N LEU A 41 9.51 -11.29 8.82
CA LEU A 41 10.02 -12.17 9.88
C LEU A 41 8.88 -12.87 10.64
N ALA A 42 7.76 -12.20 10.86
CA ALA A 42 6.59 -12.80 11.46
C ALA A 42 6.01 -13.91 10.58
N GLN A 43 5.96 -13.73 9.25
CA GLN A 43 5.57 -14.80 8.32
C GLN A 43 6.54 -15.98 8.40
N GLY A 44 7.84 -15.72 8.36
CA GLY A 44 8.88 -16.75 8.50
C GLY A 44 8.78 -17.50 9.83
N ALA A 45 8.53 -16.81 10.94
CA ALA A 45 8.34 -17.43 12.25
C ALA A 45 7.12 -18.35 12.28
N VAL A 46 5.98 -17.94 11.67
CA VAL A 46 4.80 -18.80 11.56
C VAL A 46 5.13 -20.07 10.77
N LEU A 47 5.85 -19.98 9.66
CA LEU A 47 6.25 -21.14 8.87
C LEU A 47 7.23 -22.05 9.62
N ALA A 48 8.15 -21.48 10.39
CA ALA A 48 9.10 -22.22 11.20
C ALA A 48 8.40 -22.98 12.36
N LEU A 49 7.42 -22.35 13.00
CA LEU A 49 6.64 -22.96 14.09
C LEU A 49 5.63 -24.01 13.60
N PHE A 50 5.13 -23.85 12.36
CA PHE A 50 4.11 -24.70 11.75
C PHE A 50 4.57 -25.22 10.37
N PRO A 51 5.63 -26.04 10.28
CA PRO A 51 6.20 -26.49 9.00
C PRO A 51 5.19 -27.29 8.16
N GLY A 52 4.19 -27.90 8.78
CA GLY A 52 3.08 -28.57 8.09
C GLY A 52 2.21 -27.67 7.22
N LEU A 53 2.31 -26.34 7.35
CA LEU A 53 1.58 -25.40 6.48
C LEU A 53 2.04 -25.49 5.02
N LEU A 54 3.30 -25.81 4.76
CA LEU A 54 3.88 -25.98 3.42
C LEU A 54 3.82 -27.42 2.93
N ALA A 55 3.51 -28.39 3.80
CA ALA A 55 3.46 -29.80 3.43
C ALA A 55 2.39 -30.05 2.36
N GLY A 56 2.69 -30.94 1.39
CA GLY A 56 1.75 -31.30 0.33
C GLY A 56 1.43 -30.20 -0.68
N GLY A 57 2.27 -29.15 -0.78
CA GLY A 57 2.04 -28.07 -1.74
C GLY A 57 0.95 -27.07 -1.33
N ASN A 58 0.61 -26.99 -0.05
CA ASN A 58 -0.44 -26.16 0.53
C ASN A 58 -0.08 -24.66 0.57
N PHE A 59 0.46 -24.14 -0.52
CA PHE A 59 0.92 -22.76 -0.63
C PHE A 59 -0.15 -21.73 -0.20
N GLY A 60 -1.38 -21.86 -0.70
CA GLY A 60 -2.47 -20.91 -0.39
C GLY A 60 -2.87 -20.93 1.08
N ARG A 61 -2.81 -22.11 1.73
CA ARG A 61 -3.03 -22.22 3.18
C ARG A 61 -1.91 -21.51 3.95
N ALA A 62 -0.66 -21.76 3.58
CA ALA A 62 0.49 -21.10 4.19
C ALA A 62 0.39 -19.57 4.03
N PHE A 63 0.15 -19.11 2.82
CA PHE A 63 -0.03 -17.68 2.51
C PHE A 63 -1.16 -17.06 3.35
N THR A 64 -2.33 -17.72 3.44
CA THR A 64 -3.47 -17.24 4.23
C THR A 64 -3.10 -17.08 5.71
N VAL A 65 -2.55 -18.13 6.32
CA VAL A 65 -2.24 -18.15 7.75
C VAL A 65 -1.14 -17.14 8.08
N THR A 66 -0.07 -17.09 7.28
CA THR A 66 1.03 -16.14 7.51
C THR A 66 0.57 -14.70 7.37
N THR A 67 -0.24 -14.37 6.36
CA THR A 67 -0.79 -13.02 6.16
C THR A 67 -1.67 -12.60 7.33
N LEU A 68 -2.61 -13.45 7.75
CA LEU A 68 -3.52 -13.15 8.87
C LEU A 68 -2.78 -13.00 10.21
N ALA A 69 -1.70 -13.74 10.42
CA ALA A 69 -0.89 -13.64 11.62
C ALA A 69 0.03 -12.41 11.63
N SER A 70 0.65 -12.07 10.48
CA SER A 70 1.64 -11.00 10.40
C SER A 70 1.04 -9.60 10.21
N ALA A 71 -0.12 -9.47 9.54
CA ALA A 71 -0.72 -8.16 9.28
C ALA A 71 -1.04 -7.39 10.59
N PRO A 72 -1.66 -7.98 11.61
CA PRO A 72 -1.88 -7.29 12.89
C PRO A 72 -0.58 -6.84 13.56
N ILE A 73 0.49 -7.64 13.47
CA ILE A 73 1.81 -7.32 14.03
C ILE A 73 2.40 -6.10 13.33
N GLY A 74 2.41 -6.10 11.99
CA GLY A 74 2.89 -4.98 11.20
C GLY A 74 2.09 -3.70 11.44
N ILE A 75 0.75 -3.80 11.51
CA ILE A 75 -0.14 -2.68 11.83
C ILE A 75 0.15 -2.14 13.24
N ALA A 76 0.26 -3.01 14.25
CA ALA A 76 0.53 -2.59 15.62
C ALA A 76 1.88 -1.87 15.74
N LEU A 77 2.91 -2.38 15.06
CA LEU A 77 4.24 -1.76 15.02
C LEU A 77 4.19 -0.38 14.35
N LEU A 78 3.53 -0.28 13.20
CA LEU A 78 3.36 0.99 12.47
C LEU A 78 2.62 2.03 13.31
N LEU A 79 1.51 1.65 13.95
CA LEU A 79 0.75 2.51 14.84
C LEU A 79 1.57 2.93 16.07
N GLY A 80 2.41 2.05 16.59
CA GLY A 80 3.35 2.35 17.67
C GLY A 80 4.34 3.44 17.26
N PHE A 81 4.99 3.30 16.12
CA PHE A 81 5.90 4.32 15.58
C PHE A 81 5.20 5.63 15.24
N ALA A 82 4.02 5.59 14.63
CA ALA A 82 3.25 6.79 14.35
C ALA A 82 2.88 7.55 15.62
N ARG A 83 2.55 6.84 16.72
CA ARG A 83 2.33 7.46 18.04
C ARG A 83 3.57 8.10 18.63
N LEU A 84 4.74 7.49 18.47
CA LEU A 84 6.01 8.07 18.98
C LEU A 84 6.40 9.35 18.25
N ARG A 85 5.94 9.55 17.01
CA ARG A 85 6.20 10.75 16.21
C ARG A 85 5.47 11.99 16.74
N GLN A 86 4.40 11.86 17.50
CA GLN A 86 3.62 12.83 18.31
C GLN A 86 3.35 14.22 17.71
N ARG A 87 3.27 14.40 16.39
CA ARG A 87 3.05 15.73 15.78
C ARG A 87 1.57 16.11 15.71
N ILE A 88 0.71 15.14 15.45
CA ILE A 88 -0.74 15.30 15.28
C ILE A 88 -1.46 14.02 15.72
N SER A 89 -2.79 13.99 15.67
CA SER A 89 -3.54 12.77 15.95
C SER A 89 -3.19 11.65 14.96
N LEU A 90 -3.16 10.39 15.39
CA LEU A 90 -2.96 9.23 14.49
C LEU A 90 -3.91 9.24 13.30
N ARG A 91 -5.14 9.71 13.51
CA ARG A 91 -6.15 9.82 12.48
C ARG A 91 -5.70 10.77 11.36
N ASP A 92 -5.12 11.90 11.73
CA ASP A 92 -4.66 12.91 10.76
C ASP A 92 -3.31 12.54 10.15
N ASP A 93 -2.40 12.00 10.95
CA ASP A 93 -1.07 11.58 10.50
C ASP A 93 -1.16 10.48 9.42
N LEU A 94 -1.97 9.46 9.68
CA LEU A 94 -2.19 8.36 8.74
C LEU A 94 -3.27 8.63 7.70
N GLY A 95 -3.93 9.79 7.73
CA GLY A 95 -5.02 10.14 6.80
C GLY A 95 -6.24 9.23 6.91
N LEU A 96 -6.61 8.82 8.13
CA LEU A 96 -7.78 7.97 8.39
C LEU A 96 -9.08 8.80 8.37
N ARG A 97 -9.28 9.53 7.26
CA ARG A 97 -10.43 10.40 7.03
C ARG A 97 -11.42 9.70 6.13
N LEU A 98 -12.72 9.85 6.44
CA LEU A 98 -13.78 9.37 5.56
C LEU A 98 -13.79 10.23 4.28
N PRO A 99 -13.82 9.60 3.09
CA PRO A 99 -13.95 10.33 1.84
C PRO A 99 -15.38 10.83 1.65
N THR A 100 -15.55 11.88 0.86
CA THR A 100 -16.87 12.31 0.40
C THR A 100 -17.40 11.35 -0.68
N ALA A 101 -18.73 11.32 -0.90
CA ALA A 101 -19.33 10.53 -1.96
C ALA A 101 -18.74 10.86 -3.35
N ARG A 102 -18.50 12.13 -3.64
CA ARG A 102 -17.87 12.56 -4.90
C ARG A 102 -16.45 12.00 -5.06
N GLN A 103 -15.64 12.04 -4.01
CA GLN A 103 -14.27 11.46 -4.02
C GLN A 103 -14.33 9.96 -4.22
N THR A 104 -15.24 9.27 -3.52
CA THR A 104 -15.42 7.82 -3.65
C THR A 104 -15.84 7.44 -5.06
N LEU A 105 -16.87 8.08 -5.62
CA LEU A 105 -17.35 7.78 -6.97
C LEU A 105 -16.28 8.08 -8.04
N GLY A 106 -15.56 9.20 -7.93
CA GLY A 106 -14.47 9.53 -8.85
C GLY A 106 -13.32 8.52 -8.78
N ALA A 107 -12.94 8.10 -7.58
CA ALA A 107 -11.88 7.10 -7.39
C ALA A 107 -12.30 5.70 -7.88
N LEU A 108 -13.56 5.30 -7.66
CA LEU A 108 -14.12 4.05 -8.20
C LEU A 108 -14.18 4.06 -9.73
N ALA A 109 -14.56 5.18 -10.34
CA ALA A 109 -14.56 5.32 -11.80
C ALA A 109 -13.13 5.19 -12.36
N LEU A 110 -12.14 5.83 -11.72
CA LEU A 110 -10.73 5.70 -12.10
C LEU A 110 -10.23 4.27 -11.96
N LEU A 111 -10.58 3.59 -10.86
CA LEU A 111 -10.26 2.17 -10.65
C LEU A 111 -10.90 1.27 -11.71
N ALA A 112 -12.16 1.53 -12.07
CA ALA A 112 -12.86 0.78 -13.12
C ALA A 112 -12.16 0.94 -14.48
N VAL A 113 -11.75 2.16 -14.83
CA VAL A 113 -10.96 2.42 -16.05
C VAL A 113 -9.64 1.66 -16.01
N PHE A 114 -8.93 1.67 -14.88
CA PHE A 114 -7.69 0.91 -14.72
C PHE A 114 -7.91 -0.59 -14.93
N ASN A 115 -8.87 -1.22 -14.21
CA ASN A 115 -9.12 -2.65 -14.32
C ASN A 115 -9.54 -3.07 -15.73
N VAL A 116 -10.45 -2.31 -16.36
CA VAL A 116 -10.87 -2.59 -17.74
C VAL A 116 -9.71 -2.47 -18.71
N SER A 117 -8.89 -1.42 -18.57
CA SER A 117 -7.71 -1.22 -19.44
C SER A 117 -6.68 -2.34 -19.27
N TYR A 118 -6.42 -2.76 -18.04
CA TYR A 118 -5.52 -3.86 -17.72
C TYR A 118 -6.04 -5.19 -18.30
N ASP A 119 -7.31 -5.52 -18.11
CA ASP A 119 -7.93 -6.73 -18.67
C ASP A 119 -7.86 -6.74 -20.21
N GLN A 120 -8.16 -5.61 -20.86
CA GLN A 120 -8.06 -5.49 -22.32
C GLN A 120 -6.63 -5.65 -22.83
N LEU A 121 -5.66 -5.01 -22.16
CA LEU A 121 -4.24 -5.12 -22.51
C LEU A 121 -3.75 -6.57 -22.34
N THR A 122 -4.14 -7.24 -21.25
CA THR A 122 -3.82 -8.65 -20.98
C THR A 122 -4.35 -9.56 -22.11
N ARG A 123 -5.60 -9.35 -22.55
CA ARG A 123 -6.20 -10.08 -23.67
C ARG A 123 -5.50 -9.79 -25.01
N LEU A 124 -5.20 -8.51 -25.27
CA LEU A 124 -4.53 -8.08 -26.50
C LEU A 124 -3.14 -8.71 -26.63
N LEU A 125 -2.44 -8.85 -25.50
CA LEU A 125 -1.12 -9.49 -25.42
C LEU A 125 -1.18 -11.03 -25.31
N HIS A 126 -2.38 -11.63 -25.40
CA HIS A 126 -2.62 -13.07 -25.30
C HIS A 126 -2.06 -13.68 -23.99
N ARG A 127 -2.13 -12.93 -22.89
CA ARG A 127 -1.68 -13.37 -21.56
C ARG A 127 -2.80 -14.01 -20.75
N PRO A 128 -2.48 -14.86 -19.76
CA PRO A 128 -3.45 -15.33 -18.78
C PRO A 128 -4.12 -14.16 -18.05
N LEU A 129 -5.45 -14.23 -17.88
CA LEU A 129 -6.21 -13.17 -17.18
C LEU A 129 -5.86 -13.06 -15.69
N VAL A 130 -5.39 -14.15 -15.12
CA VAL A 130 -5.00 -14.23 -13.71
C VAL A 130 -3.62 -14.87 -13.58
N PRO A 131 -2.73 -14.30 -12.75
CA PRO A 131 -1.39 -14.86 -12.55
C PRO A 131 -1.44 -16.25 -11.90
N ASP A 132 -0.49 -17.13 -12.26
CA ASP A 132 -0.38 -18.49 -11.73
C ASP A 132 -0.26 -18.53 -10.20
N PHE A 133 0.42 -17.55 -9.62
CA PHE A 133 0.49 -17.37 -8.18
C PHE A 133 -0.90 -17.32 -7.53
N MET A 134 -1.82 -16.52 -8.08
CA MET A 134 -3.17 -16.37 -7.56
C MET A 134 -3.99 -17.64 -7.73
N VAL A 135 -3.85 -18.32 -8.88
CA VAL A 135 -4.49 -19.62 -9.13
C VAL A 135 -4.02 -20.66 -8.12
N SER A 136 -2.70 -20.74 -7.87
CA SER A 136 -2.12 -21.65 -6.89
C SER A 136 -2.60 -21.33 -5.47
N ALA A 137 -2.60 -20.06 -5.07
CA ALA A 137 -3.10 -19.62 -3.77
C ALA A 137 -4.56 -20.00 -3.56
N TYR A 138 -5.42 -19.79 -4.57
CA TYR A 138 -6.84 -20.10 -4.49
C TYR A 138 -7.10 -21.62 -4.38
N ARG A 139 -6.43 -22.43 -5.22
CA ARG A 139 -6.60 -23.91 -5.24
C ARG A 139 -6.17 -24.58 -3.94
N THR A 140 -5.15 -24.03 -3.28
CA THR A 140 -4.50 -24.68 -2.11
C THR A 140 -4.80 -23.96 -0.79
N ALA A 141 -5.79 -23.05 -0.75
CA ALA A 141 -6.13 -22.25 0.44
C ALA A 141 -6.73 -23.08 1.59
N HIS A 142 -7.33 -24.26 1.32
CA HIS A 142 -8.04 -25.10 2.31
C HIS A 142 -9.15 -24.39 3.11
N GLY A 143 -9.58 -23.21 2.65
CA GLY A 143 -10.62 -22.41 3.30
C GLY A 143 -10.74 -21.03 2.64
N LEU A 144 -11.63 -20.90 1.66
CA LEU A 144 -11.83 -19.66 0.92
C LEU A 144 -12.15 -18.45 1.81
N PRO A 145 -13.00 -18.53 2.86
CA PRO A 145 -13.25 -17.38 3.74
C PRO A 145 -11.97 -16.81 4.36
N GLY A 146 -11.03 -17.68 4.77
CA GLY A 146 -9.74 -17.23 5.30
C GLY A 146 -8.89 -16.54 4.24
N LEU A 147 -8.83 -17.08 3.01
CA LEU A 147 -8.12 -16.48 1.89
C LEU A 147 -8.70 -15.09 1.57
N TYR A 148 -10.03 -14.96 1.47
CA TYR A 148 -10.68 -13.68 1.22
C TYR A 148 -10.37 -12.68 2.33
N LEU A 149 -10.41 -13.09 3.60
CA LEU A 149 -10.05 -12.21 4.72
C LEU A 149 -8.58 -11.77 4.64
N ALA A 150 -7.66 -12.67 4.27
CA ALA A 150 -6.25 -12.35 4.12
C ALA A 150 -6.01 -11.36 2.96
N VAL A 151 -6.54 -11.68 1.76
CA VAL A 151 -6.22 -10.97 0.52
C VAL A 151 -7.04 -9.68 0.37
N VAL A 152 -8.33 -9.70 0.75
CA VAL A 152 -9.24 -8.57 0.52
C VAL A 152 -9.23 -7.59 1.69
N VAL A 153 -8.86 -8.04 2.90
CA VAL A 153 -8.93 -7.18 4.09
C VAL A 153 -7.56 -6.99 4.72
N ALA A 154 -6.92 -8.05 5.21
CA ALA A 154 -5.73 -7.94 6.05
C ALA A 154 -4.53 -7.34 5.30
N ALA A 155 -4.23 -7.84 4.11
CA ALA A 155 -3.14 -7.32 3.28
C ALA A 155 -3.40 -5.86 2.85
N PRO A 156 -4.55 -5.48 2.24
CA PRO A 156 -4.83 -4.10 1.89
C PRO A 156 -4.76 -3.12 3.06
N VAL A 157 -5.29 -3.49 4.23
CA VAL A 157 -5.22 -2.61 5.41
C VAL A 157 -3.78 -2.38 5.83
N PHE A 158 -2.97 -3.42 5.95
CA PHE A 158 -1.56 -3.30 6.30
C PHE A 158 -0.78 -2.47 5.26
N GLU A 159 -0.92 -2.81 4.00
CA GLU A 159 -0.15 -2.20 2.92
C GLU A 159 -0.52 -0.72 2.71
N GLU A 160 -1.81 -0.37 2.70
CA GLU A 160 -2.20 1.03 2.52
C GLU A 160 -1.85 1.89 3.74
N LEU A 161 -1.93 1.36 4.96
CA LEU A 161 -1.42 2.06 6.14
C LEU A 161 0.08 2.31 6.05
N LEU A 162 0.85 1.32 5.60
CA LEU A 162 2.30 1.44 5.45
C LEU A 162 2.68 2.41 4.33
N PHE A 163 2.13 2.21 3.12
CA PHE A 163 2.58 2.96 1.94
C PHE A 163 1.89 4.32 1.80
N ARG A 164 0.55 4.41 1.98
CA ARG A 164 -0.22 5.66 1.78
C ARG A 164 -0.47 6.40 3.07
N GLY A 165 -0.58 5.68 4.19
CA GLY A 165 -0.75 6.26 5.51
C GLY A 165 0.55 6.84 6.07
N PHE A 166 1.67 6.11 5.92
CA PHE A 166 2.93 6.45 6.60
C PHE A 166 4.05 6.87 5.64
N LEU A 167 4.42 6.02 4.66
CA LEU A 167 5.57 6.26 3.80
C LEU A 167 5.37 7.48 2.90
N LEU A 168 4.31 7.50 2.11
CA LEU A 168 4.02 8.59 1.17
C LEU A 168 4.01 9.97 1.83
N PRO A 169 3.24 10.24 2.92
CA PRO A 169 3.26 11.55 3.55
C PRO A 169 4.60 11.88 4.20
N GLY A 170 5.37 10.90 4.65
CA GLY A 170 6.70 11.12 5.21
C GLY A 170 7.77 11.48 4.16
N LEU A 171 7.58 11.08 2.90
CA LEU A 171 8.44 11.45 1.78
C LEU A 171 8.15 12.85 1.23
N LEU A 172 6.90 13.34 1.36
CA LEU A 172 6.44 14.59 0.75
C LEU A 172 7.28 15.82 1.08
N PRO A 173 7.66 16.09 2.36
CA PRO A 173 8.38 17.32 2.71
C PRO A 173 9.76 17.43 2.06
N ALA A 174 10.42 16.29 1.84
CA ALA A 174 11.77 16.25 1.27
C ALA A 174 11.78 16.12 -0.25
N LEU A 175 10.80 15.43 -0.85
CA LEU A 175 10.86 14.99 -2.25
C LEU A 175 9.77 15.60 -3.15
N GLY A 176 8.77 16.24 -2.55
CA GLY A 176 7.59 16.71 -3.29
C GLY A 176 6.68 15.56 -3.76
N ALA A 177 5.51 15.93 -4.29
CA ALA A 177 4.42 14.98 -4.55
C ALA A 177 4.76 13.91 -5.61
N VAL A 178 5.40 14.31 -6.70
CA VAL A 178 5.69 13.40 -7.82
C VAL A 178 6.69 12.31 -7.41
N LEU A 179 7.83 12.72 -6.86
CA LEU A 179 8.88 11.76 -6.49
C LEU A 179 8.46 10.90 -5.30
N ALA A 180 7.73 11.46 -4.32
CA ALA A 180 7.17 10.70 -3.22
C ALA A 180 6.17 9.64 -3.70
N ALA A 181 5.28 9.97 -4.66
CA ALA A 181 4.36 9.01 -5.26
C ALA A 181 5.09 7.91 -6.03
N LEU A 182 6.09 8.26 -6.84
CA LEU A 182 6.91 7.30 -7.59
C LEU A 182 7.61 6.32 -6.64
N LEU A 183 8.33 6.82 -5.65
CA LEU A 183 9.10 5.97 -4.72
C LEU A 183 8.19 5.11 -3.83
N SER A 184 7.08 5.67 -3.35
CA SER A 184 6.09 4.88 -2.59
C SER A 184 5.48 3.77 -3.45
N SER A 185 5.25 4.01 -4.75
CA SER A 185 4.68 3.02 -5.68
C SER A 185 5.71 1.95 -6.08
N VAL A 186 6.98 2.31 -6.23
CA VAL A 186 8.07 1.34 -6.40
C VAL A 186 8.18 0.46 -5.16
N ALA A 187 8.21 1.06 -3.96
CA ALA A 187 8.27 0.31 -2.71
C ALA A 187 7.07 -0.63 -2.52
N PHE A 188 5.89 -0.24 -3.01
CA PHE A 188 4.68 -1.06 -3.01
C PHE A 188 4.76 -2.23 -4.00
N ALA A 189 5.38 -2.05 -5.17
CA ALA A 189 5.50 -3.09 -6.18
C ALA A 189 6.60 -4.11 -5.86
N LEU A 190 7.70 -3.69 -5.22
CA LEU A 190 8.84 -4.56 -4.91
C LEU A 190 8.49 -5.86 -4.17
N PRO A 191 7.59 -5.89 -3.18
CA PRO A 191 7.21 -7.15 -2.51
C PRO A 191 6.48 -8.16 -3.40
N HIS A 192 6.07 -7.76 -4.60
CA HIS A 192 5.30 -8.58 -5.53
C HIS A 192 6.17 -9.34 -6.56
N LEU A 193 7.40 -9.72 -6.16
CA LEU A 193 8.36 -10.46 -7.00
C LEU A 193 7.88 -11.86 -7.45
N GLN A 194 6.78 -12.36 -6.87
CA GLN A 194 6.11 -13.58 -7.33
C GLN A 194 5.36 -13.39 -8.65
N TYR A 195 5.14 -12.17 -9.08
CA TYR A 195 4.56 -11.82 -10.38
C TYR A 195 5.65 -11.63 -11.42
N ASP A 196 5.33 -11.81 -12.69
CA ASP A 196 6.22 -11.42 -13.77
C ASP A 196 6.29 -9.90 -13.94
N LEU A 197 7.15 -9.44 -14.83
CA LEU A 197 7.39 -8.00 -15.02
C LEU A 197 6.13 -7.24 -15.47
N PHE A 198 5.27 -7.88 -16.29
CA PHE A 198 4.03 -7.26 -16.75
C PHE A 198 3.06 -7.02 -15.58
N ASP A 199 2.79 -8.07 -14.81
CA ASP A 199 1.89 -7.99 -13.66
C ASP A 199 2.48 -7.09 -12.56
N MET A 200 3.80 -7.13 -12.34
CA MET A 200 4.49 -6.24 -11.41
C MET A 200 4.41 -4.77 -11.84
N THR A 201 4.45 -4.50 -13.15
CA THR A 201 4.23 -3.15 -13.69
C THR A 201 2.80 -2.68 -13.42
N SER A 202 1.81 -3.57 -13.52
CA SER A 202 0.43 -3.23 -13.19
C SER A 202 0.25 -2.88 -11.70
N VAL A 203 0.93 -3.59 -10.80
CA VAL A 203 0.97 -3.26 -9.36
C VAL A 203 1.60 -1.89 -9.13
N PHE A 204 2.68 -1.56 -9.84
CA PHE A 204 3.30 -0.24 -9.77
C PHE A 204 2.34 0.88 -10.23
N VAL A 205 1.65 0.70 -11.38
CA VAL A 205 0.68 1.68 -11.90
C VAL A 205 -0.51 1.82 -10.95
N LEU A 206 -0.99 0.71 -10.37
CA LEU A 206 -2.02 0.74 -9.32
C LEU A 206 -1.51 1.50 -8.09
N GLY A 207 -0.23 1.32 -7.76
CA GLY A 207 0.46 2.09 -6.74
C GLY A 207 0.42 3.59 -6.95
N LEU A 208 0.66 4.03 -8.20
CA LEU A 208 0.56 5.45 -8.58
C LEU A 208 -0.88 5.96 -8.47
N LEU A 209 -1.87 5.16 -8.91
CA LEU A 209 -3.29 5.50 -8.78
C LEU A 209 -3.66 5.73 -7.31
N PHE A 210 -3.32 4.80 -6.42
CA PHE A 210 -3.60 4.94 -4.98
C PHE A 210 -2.86 6.12 -4.36
N SER A 211 -1.60 6.37 -4.76
CA SER A 211 -0.85 7.54 -4.32
C SER A 211 -1.52 8.84 -4.76
N GLY A 212 -1.98 8.93 -6.02
CA GLY A 212 -2.74 10.07 -6.54
C GLY A 212 -4.06 10.29 -5.78
N VAL A 213 -4.83 9.22 -5.53
CA VAL A 213 -6.05 9.28 -4.72
C VAL A 213 -5.74 9.78 -3.30
N ARG A 214 -4.70 9.26 -2.65
CA ARG A 214 -4.29 9.70 -1.31
C ARG A 214 -3.90 11.18 -1.27
N LEU A 215 -3.14 11.64 -2.26
CA LEU A 215 -2.68 13.04 -2.35
C LEU A 215 -3.84 14.01 -2.60
N THR A 216 -4.82 13.62 -3.41
CA THR A 216 -5.94 14.50 -3.78
C THR A 216 -7.08 14.49 -2.77
N THR A 217 -7.30 13.37 -2.07
CA THR A 217 -8.42 13.22 -1.12
C THR A 217 -8.02 13.33 0.34
N GLY A 218 -6.75 13.12 0.65
CA GLY A 218 -6.25 13.02 2.02
C GLY A 218 -6.69 11.74 2.75
N SER A 219 -7.33 10.77 2.05
CA SER A 219 -7.95 9.60 2.66
C SER A 219 -7.21 8.30 2.35
N THR A 220 -6.55 7.72 3.36
CA THR A 220 -6.03 6.34 3.30
C THR A 220 -7.16 5.32 3.39
N LEU A 221 -8.29 5.63 4.04
CA LEU A 221 -9.45 4.73 4.07
C LEU A 221 -10.01 4.49 2.66
N LEU A 222 -9.96 5.52 1.80
CA LEU A 222 -10.37 5.36 0.41
C LEU A 222 -9.42 4.46 -0.36
N THR A 223 -8.11 4.59 -0.18
CA THR A 223 -7.15 3.71 -0.86
C THR A 223 -7.26 2.26 -0.36
N ILE A 224 -7.50 2.03 0.93
CA ILE A 224 -7.82 0.70 1.47
C ILE A 224 -9.06 0.11 0.77
N LEU A 225 -10.13 0.89 0.62
CA LEU A 225 -11.34 0.44 -0.06
C LEU A 225 -11.06 0.07 -1.53
N LEU A 226 -10.34 0.92 -2.26
CA LEU A 226 -10.01 0.66 -3.67
C LEU A 226 -9.13 -0.59 -3.81
N HIS A 227 -8.15 -0.76 -2.95
CA HIS A 227 -7.27 -1.94 -2.93
C HIS A 227 -8.05 -3.21 -2.60
N ALA A 228 -8.91 -3.18 -1.58
CA ALA A 228 -9.79 -4.30 -1.24
C ALA A 228 -10.69 -4.69 -2.43
N ILE A 229 -11.26 -3.72 -3.13
CA ILE A 229 -12.09 -3.97 -4.33
C ILE A 229 -11.24 -4.58 -5.44
N THR A 230 -10.04 -4.09 -5.69
CA THR A 230 -9.12 -4.66 -6.70
C THR A 230 -8.82 -6.12 -6.40
N ASN A 231 -8.45 -6.43 -5.16
CA ASN A 231 -8.12 -7.79 -4.75
C ASN A 231 -9.35 -8.70 -4.77
N LEU A 232 -10.54 -8.18 -4.44
CA LEU A 232 -11.80 -8.90 -4.56
C LEU A 232 -12.09 -9.25 -6.03
N ILE A 233 -11.99 -8.28 -6.94
CA ILE A 233 -12.19 -8.51 -8.38
C ILE A 233 -11.22 -9.59 -8.88
N ALA A 234 -9.93 -9.45 -8.59
CA ALA A 234 -8.92 -10.40 -8.99
C ALA A 234 -9.18 -11.82 -8.45
N THR A 235 -9.59 -11.94 -7.17
CA THR A 235 -9.93 -13.24 -6.56
C THR A 235 -11.20 -13.86 -7.19
N LEU A 236 -12.19 -13.03 -7.54
CA LEU A 236 -13.39 -13.50 -8.26
C LEU A 236 -13.06 -13.91 -9.69
N GLN A 237 -12.13 -13.24 -10.37
CA GLN A 237 -11.63 -13.66 -11.70
C GLN A 237 -10.96 -15.03 -11.63
N VAL A 238 -10.15 -15.31 -10.58
CA VAL A 238 -9.59 -16.66 -10.36
C VAL A 238 -10.69 -17.70 -10.22
N ALA A 239 -11.70 -17.45 -9.37
CA ALA A 239 -12.81 -18.36 -9.19
C ALA A 239 -13.54 -18.65 -10.52
N TRP A 240 -13.80 -17.61 -11.31
CA TRP A 240 -14.46 -17.72 -12.61
C TRP A 240 -13.64 -18.52 -13.65
N VAL A 241 -12.31 -18.28 -13.73
CA VAL A 241 -11.42 -19.04 -14.62
C VAL A 241 -11.41 -20.51 -14.25
N LEU A 242 -11.32 -20.83 -12.95
CA LEU A 242 -11.29 -22.21 -12.46
C LEU A 242 -12.59 -22.96 -12.71
N THR A 243 -13.76 -22.32 -12.60
CA THR A 243 -15.04 -22.98 -12.90
C THR A 243 -15.19 -23.31 -14.38
N ARG A 244 -14.64 -22.47 -15.27
CA ARG A 244 -14.67 -22.74 -16.73
C ARG A 244 -13.67 -23.78 -17.20
N SER A 245 -12.58 -23.99 -16.46
CA SER A 245 -11.57 -24.99 -16.79
C SER A 245 -11.95 -26.39 -16.31
N ALA A 246 -12.98 -26.52 -15.47
CA ALA A 246 -13.46 -27.77 -14.90
C ALA A 246 -14.67 -28.36 -15.63
N GLY A 247 -15.28 -27.66 -16.58
CA GLY A 247 -16.36 -28.09 -17.44
C GLY A 247 -15.92 -28.24 -18.91
#